data_49565a8aec6a6c611ef31ade44fef038
#
_entry.id   49565a8aec6a6c611ef31ade44fef038
#
_cell.length_a   1.000
_cell.length_b   1.000
_cell.length_c   1.000
_cell.angle_alpha   90.00
_cell.angle_beta   90.00
_cell.angle_gamma   90.00
#
_symmetry.space_group_name_H-M   'P 1'
#
loop_
_entity.id
_entity.type
_entity.pdbx_description
1 polymer ?
#
loop_
_entity_poly.entity_id
_entity_poly.type
_entity_poly.pdbx_seq_one_letter_code
_entity_poly.pdbx_strand_id
1 'polypeptide(L)'
;MGVNVFIDGQAGTTGLRILDRFANRNDITLLQIDPEKRKDAAERKRLINSSDYTFLCLPDAAAREAVSLIENPDVRVIDASTAHRVNPDWAYGFPELSAAHREKIRTSKRVAVPGCYASGFNALVYPMVQHGIIGADYPVQCFAVSGYSGGGNKMIAEIQSPDCPEESKSPRFYGLANNHKPVSYTHLTLPTTVIV
;
A
#
# COMPACT_ATOMS: atom_id res chain seq x y z
N MET A 1 -15.58 5.15 23.44
CA MET A 1 -15.43 3.79 22.89
C MET A 1 -14.21 3.80 21.97
N GLY A 2 -13.33 2.80 22.08
CA GLY A 2 -12.18 2.70 21.19
C GLY A 2 -12.61 2.29 19.78
N VAL A 3 -11.79 2.64 18.78
CA VAL A 3 -12.00 2.26 17.40
C VAL A 3 -11.47 0.84 17.19
N ASN A 4 -12.29 -0.06 16.65
CA ASN A 4 -11.90 -1.43 16.34
C ASN A 4 -11.11 -1.49 15.03
N VAL A 5 -9.89 -1.99 15.10
CA VAL A 5 -9.00 -2.10 13.94
C VAL A 5 -8.60 -3.55 13.71
N PHE A 6 -8.75 -4.02 12.50
CA PHE A 6 -8.27 -5.32 12.07
C PHE A 6 -7.14 -5.14 11.03
N ILE A 7 -6.07 -5.93 11.15
CA ILE A 7 -4.96 -5.93 10.21
C ILE A 7 -4.89 -7.32 9.58
N ASP A 8 -5.40 -7.46 8.37
CA ASP A 8 -5.30 -8.69 7.61
C ASP A 8 -3.92 -8.76 6.94
N GLY A 9 -3.14 -9.79 7.24
CA GLY A 9 -1.74 -9.90 6.85
C GLY A 9 -0.76 -9.29 7.86
N GLN A 10 -1.09 -9.25 9.14
CA GLN A 10 -0.28 -8.67 10.21
C GLN A 10 1.13 -9.24 10.36
N ALA A 11 1.41 -10.47 9.86
CA ALA A 11 2.74 -11.07 9.88
C ALA A 11 3.69 -10.54 8.78
N GLY A 12 3.17 -9.76 7.82
CA GLY A 12 3.99 -9.11 6.80
C GLY A 12 4.71 -7.86 7.30
N THR A 13 5.72 -7.39 6.57
CA THR A 13 6.51 -6.20 6.95
C THR A 13 5.65 -4.96 7.18
N THR A 14 4.65 -4.73 6.34
CA THR A 14 3.72 -3.60 6.48
C THR A 14 2.81 -3.79 7.68
N GLY A 15 2.25 -4.99 7.87
CA GLY A 15 1.37 -5.31 9.01
C GLY A 15 2.07 -5.12 10.35
N LEU A 16 3.30 -5.61 10.50
CA LEU A 16 4.10 -5.43 11.71
C LEU A 16 4.35 -3.94 12.00
N ARG A 17 4.67 -3.13 11.00
CA ARG A 17 4.88 -1.69 11.16
C ARG A 17 3.61 -0.95 11.61
N ILE A 18 2.44 -1.39 11.15
CA ILE A 18 1.17 -0.81 11.59
C ILE A 18 0.88 -1.21 13.04
N LEU A 19 1.12 -2.48 13.40
CA LEU A 19 1.00 -2.96 14.78
C LEU A 19 1.86 -2.14 15.74
N ASP A 20 3.14 -1.94 15.41
CA ASP A 20 4.07 -1.14 16.23
C ASP A 20 3.56 0.29 16.44
N ARG A 21 2.99 0.91 15.39
CA ARG A 21 2.44 2.27 15.48
C ARG A 21 1.18 2.37 16.34
N PHE A 22 0.43 1.29 16.43
CA PHE A 22 -0.80 1.24 17.23
C PHE A 22 -0.59 0.74 18.67
N ALA A 23 0.57 0.15 18.98
CA ALA A 23 0.86 -0.49 20.26
C ALA A 23 0.64 0.44 21.48
N ASN A 24 0.86 1.74 21.32
CA ASN A 24 0.73 2.74 22.38
C ASN A 24 -0.55 3.62 22.26
N ARG A 25 -1.52 3.19 21.43
CA ARG A 25 -2.78 3.92 21.22
C ARG A 25 -3.89 3.34 22.09
N ASN A 26 -4.36 4.12 23.06
CA ASN A 26 -5.44 3.72 23.99
C ASN A 26 -6.85 3.89 23.38
N ASP A 27 -6.96 4.60 22.28
CA ASP A 27 -8.19 4.86 21.54
C ASP A 27 -8.47 3.81 20.46
N ILE A 28 -7.57 2.83 20.28
CA ILE A 28 -7.66 1.76 19.29
C ILE A 28 -7.74 0.40 20.00
N THR A 29 -8.69 -0.43 19.57
CA THR A 29 -8.79 -1.84 19.93
C THR A 29 -8.37 -2.69 18.75
N LEU A 30 -7.24 -3.38 18.86
CA LEU A 30 -6.75 -4.28 17.81
C LEU A 30 -7.48 -5.62 17.89
N LEU A 31 -8.21 -5.98 16.83
CA LEU A 31 -8.83 -7.29 16.67
C LEU A 31 -7.74 -8.28 16.24
N GLN A 32 -7.52 -9.31 17.05
CA GLN A 32 -6.49 -10.32 16.79
C GLN A 32 -7.10 -11.53 16.06
N ILE A 33 -6.39 -12.04 15.05
CA ILE A 33 -6.71 -13.31 14.41
C ILE A 33 -5.78 -14.39 14.97
N ASP A 34 -6.36 -15.56 15.24
CA ASP A 34 -5.57 -16.73 15.59
C ASP A 34 -4.58 -17.05 14.45
N PRO A 35 -3.28 -17.20 14.73
CA PRO A 35 -2.28 -17.51 13.72
C PRO A 35 -2.62 -18.75 12.86
N GLU A 36 -3.31 -19.74 13.41
CA GLU A 36 -3.73 -20.94 12.69
C GLU A 36 -4.91 -20.67 11.75
N LYS A 37 -5.75 -19.66 12.07
CA LYS A 37 -6.94 -19.28 11.31
C LYS A 37 -6.71 -18.11 10.34
N ARG A 38 -5.49 -17.59 10.24
CA ARG A 38 -5.19 -16.43 9.38
C ARG A 38 -5.51 -16.60 7.89
N LYS A 39 -5.74 -17.86 7.43
CA LYS A 39 -6.18 -18.18 6.07
C LYS A 39 -7.64 -18.63 6.02
N ASP A 40 -8.31 -18.75 7.15
CA ASP A 40 -9.71 -19.13 7.23
C ASP A 40 -10.58 -17.94 6.78
N ALA A 41 -11.33 -18.15 5.69
CA ALA A 41 -12.16 -17.11 5.11
C ALA A 41 -13.32 -16.71 6.04
N ALA A 42 -13.87 -17.63 6.82
CA ALA A 42 -14.97 -17.33 7.74
C ALA A 42 -14.50 -16.48 8.91
N GLU A 43 -13.33 -16.80 9.48
CA GLU A 43 -12.76 -16.01 10.57
C GLU A 43 -12.30 -14.62 10.09
N ARG A 44 -11.66 -14.52 8.93
CA ARG A 44 -11.31 -13.24 8.29
C ARG A 44 -12.57 -12.40 8.05
N LYS A 45 -13.61 -12.99 7.48
CA LYS A 45 -14.90 -12.34 7.27
C LYS A 45 -15.48 -11.79 8.56
N ARG A 46 -15.50 -12.59 9.63
CA ARG A 46 -15.99 -12.20 10.95
C ARG A 46 -15.23 -10.96 11.48
N LEU A 47 -13.90 -10.99 11.44
CA LEU A 47 -13.06 -9.89 11.95
C LEU A 47 -13.17 -8.64 11.10
N ILE A 48 -13.16 -8.75 9.78
CA ILE A 48 -13.36 -7.63 8.85
C ILE A 48 -14.69 -6.93 9.18
N ASN A 49 -15.78 -7.67 9.26
CA ASN A 49 -17.11 -7.09 9.47
C ASN A 49 -17.37 -6.60 10.91
N SER A 50 -16.52 -6.98 11.86
CA SER A 50 -16.55 -6.49 13.25
C SER A 50 -15.64 -5.28 13.49
N SER A 51 -14.86 -4.86 12.49
CA SER A 51 -13.95 -3.72 12.60
C SER A 51 -14.57 -2.44 12.08
N ASP A 52 -14.11 -1.30 12.61
CA ASP A 52 -14.36 0.03 12.05
C ASP A 52 -13.38 0.31 10.90
N TYR A 53 -12.15 -0.16 11.04
CA TYR A 53 -11.10 -0.06 10.04
C TYR A 53 -10.41 -1.40 9.82
N THR A 54 -10.32 -1.83 8.57
CA THR A 54 -9.53 -2.98 8.15
C THR A 54 -8.34 -2.52 7.30
N PHE A 55 -7.13 -2.89 7.70
CA PHE A 55 -5.92 -2.75 6.89
C PHE A 55 -5.66 -4.06 6.14
N LEU A 56 -5.50 -3.98 4.82
CA LEU A 56 -5.12 -5.13 3.99
C LEU A 56 -3.61 -5.05 3.68
N CYS A 57 -2.84 -5.94 4.29
CA CYS A 57 -1.39 -6.09 4.08
C CYS A 57 -1.11 -7.42 3.38
N LEU A 58 -1.80 -7.64 2.28
CA LEU A 58 -1.93 -8.92 1.58
C LEU A 58 -1.39 -8.83 0.13
N PRO A 59 -1.06 -9.97 -0.50
CA PRO A 59 -0.93 -10.03 -1.95
C PRO A 59 -2.25 -9.68 -2.66
N ASP A 60 -2.16 -9.18 -3.90
CA ASP A 60 -3.30 -8.64 -4.66
C ASP A 60 -4.53 -9.56 -4.72
N ALA A 61 -4.33 -10.86 -4.97
CA ALA A 61 -5.43 -11.82 -5.03
C ALA A 61 -6.16 -11.94 -3.68
N ALA A 62 -5.40 -12.04 -2.60
CA ALA A 62 -5.96 -12.14 -1.25
C ALA A 62 -6.59 -10.81 -0.77
N ALA A 63 -6.09 -9.66 -1.25
CA ALA A 63 -6.70 -8.36 -0.99
C ALA A 63 -8.07 -8.23 -1.68
N ARG A 64 -8.18 -8.67 -2.94
CA ARG A 64 -9.49 -8.71 -3.65
C ARG A 64 -10.47 -9.66 -2.98
N GLU A 65 -10.00 -10.84 -2.57
CA GLU A 65 -10.82 -11.79 -1.79
C GLU A 65 -11.31 -11.14 -0.49
N ALA A 66 -10.43 -10.50 0.29
CA ALA A 66 -10.80 -9.85 1.54
C ALA A 66 -11.90 -8.79 1.33
N VAL A 67 -11.80 -8.01 0.25
CA VAL A 67 -12.83 -7.01 -0.10
C VAL A 67 -14.18 -7.69 -0.41
N SER A 68 -14.18 -8.87 -1.04
CA SER A 68 -15.42 -9.61 -1.32
C SER A 68 -16.09 -10.20 -0.07
N LEU A 69 -15.36 -10.31 1.05
CA LEU A 69 -15.91 -10.78 2.33
C LEU A 69 -16.66 -9.69 3.11
N ILE A 70 -16.62 -8.44 2.65
CA ILE A 70 -17.23 -7.31 3.35
C ILE A 70 -18.75 -7.32 3.13
N GLU A 71 -19.48 -7.41 4.23
CA GLU A 71 -20.94 -7.30 4.26
C GLU A 71 -21.40 -6.06 5.02
N ASN A 72 -20.63 -5.64 6.03
CA ASN A 72 -20.91 -4.42 6.78
C ASN A 72 -20.50 -3.19 5.97
N PRO A 73 -21.46 -2.35 5.52
CA PRO A 73 -21.16 -1.19 4.68
C PRO A 73 -20.38 -0.10 5.42
N ASP A 74 -20.28 -0.17 6.75
CA ASP A 74 -19.61 0.85 7.55
C ASP A 74 -18.11 0.62 7.71
N VAL A 75 -17.63 -0.57 7.39
CA VAL A 75 -16.20 -0.90 7.45
C VAL A 75 -15.41 -0.04 6.46
N ARG A 76 -14.40 0.66 6.97
CA ARG A 76 -13.42 1.38 6.16
C ARG A 76 -12.23 0.46 5.87
N VAL A 77 -11.82 0.40 4.61
CA VAL A 77 -10.70 -0.44 4.18
C VAL A 77 -9.55 0.43 3.68
N ILE A 78 -8.36 0.13 4.19
CA ILE A 78 -7.09 0.74 3.77
C ILE A 78 -6.23 -0.38 3.19
N ASP A 79 -6.09 -0.41 1.87
CA ASP A 79 -5.38 -1.47 1.15
C ASP A 79 -3.97 -1.06 0.78
N ALA A 80 -2.97 -1.77 1.30
CA ALA A 80 -1.56 -1.56 0.99
C ALA A 80 -1.07 -2.37 -0.22
N SER A 81 -1.92 -3.25 -0.79
CA SER A 81 -1.60 -4.00 -2.01
C SER A 81 -1.61 -3.11 -3.27
N THR A 82 -1.27 -3.69 -4.41
CA THR A 82 -1.42 -3.00 -5.71
C THR A 82 -2.80 -3.19 -6.34
N ALA A 83 -3.67 -4.01 -5.71
CA ALA A 83 -4.91 -4.48 -6.29
C ALA A 83 -5.90 -3.38 -6.68
N HIS A 84 -5.95 -2.29 -5.89
CA HIS A 84 -6.99 -1.27 -6.00
C HIS A 84 -6.47 0.14 -6.30
N ARG A 85 -5.16 0.31 -6.54
CA ARG A 85 -4.52 1.64 -6.70
C ARG A 85 -5.06 2.45 -7.87
N VAL A 86 -5.56 1.79 -8.91
CA VAL A 86 -6.11 2.43 -10.12
C VAL A 86 -7.63 2.24 -10.24
N ASN A 87 -8.27 1.72 -9.19
CA ASN A 87 -9.71 1.58 -9.18
C ASN A 87 -10.37 2.95 -8.89
N PRO A 88 -11.27 3.47 -9.75
CA PRO A 88 -11.90 4.78 -9.59
C PRO A 88 -12.76 4.88 -8.33
N ASP A 89 -13.28 3.77 -7.82
CA ASP A 89 -14.09 3.71 -6.61
C ASP A 89 -13.27 3.82 -5.32
N TRP A 90 -11.94 3.79 -5.44
CA TRP A 90 -11.02 3.90 -4.32
C TRP A 90 -10.38 5.29 -4.27
N ALA A 91 -10.27 5.85 -3.06
CA ALA A 91 -9.48 7.05 -2.87
C ALA A 91 -7.99 6.71 -2.94
N TYR A 92 -7.24 7.48 -3.71
CA TYR A 92 -5.78 7.38 -3.71
C TYR A 92 -5.20 7.90 -2.40
N GLY A 93 -4.54 7.03 -1.64
CA GLY A 93 -4.16 7.23 -0.25
C GLY A 93 -2.95 8.15 -0.03
N PHE A 94 -2.89 9.29 -0.73
CA PHE A 94 -1.84 10.30 -0.57
C PHE A 94 -2.46 11.68 -0.30
N PRO A 95 -2.77 12.00 0.98
CA PRO A 95 -3.50 13.21 1.34
C PRO A 95 -2.72 14.51 1.11
N GLU A 96 -1.40 14.43 0.99
CA GLU A 96 -0.52 15.58 0.79
C GLU A 96 -0.55 16.13 -0.65
N LEU A 97 -1.06 15.38 -1.62
CA LEU A 97 -1.12 15.82 -3.01
C LEU A 97 -2.01 17.07 -3.18
N SER A 98 -3.17 17.09 -2.54
CA SER A 98 -4.04 18.26 -2.56
C SER A 98 -5.14 18.20 -1.49
N ALA A 99 -5.80 19.32 -1.23
CA ALA A 99 -6.99 19.37 -0.36
C ALA A 99 -8.09 18.41 -0.86
N ALA A 100 -8.27 18.27 -2.17
CA ALA A 100 -9.25 17.37 -2.75
C ALA A 100 -8.92 15.88 -2.48
N HIS A 101 -7.63 15.49 -2.57
CA HIS A 101 -7.19 14.14 -2.21
C HIS A 101 -7.42 13.85 -0.74
N ARG A 102 -7.07 14.78 0.14
CA ARG A 102 -7.31 14.67 1.59
C ARG A 102 -8.79 14.49 1.90
N GLU A 103 -9.65 15.29 1.27
CA GLU A 103 -11.10 15.20 1.49
C GLU A 103 -11.66 13.88 0.95
N LYS A 104 -11.23 13.44 -0.24
CA LYS A 104 -11.62 12.15 -0.80
C LYS A 104 -11.24 10.99 0.13
N ILE A 105 -10.04 11.02 0.72
CA ILE A 105 -9.60 10.00 1.71
C ILE A 105 -10.47 10.08 2.96
N ARG A 106 -10.77 11.27 3.47
CA ARG A 106 -11.57 11.48 4.67
C ARG A 106 -12.99 10.93 4.54
N THR A 107 -13.59 11.07 3.38
CA THR A 107 -14.99 10.69 3.11
C THR A 107 -15.14 9.28 2.54
N SER A 108 -14.10 8.72 1.90
CA SER A 108 -14.16 7.40 1.28
C SER A 108 -14.09 6.28 2.30
N LYS A 109 -14.84 5.21 2.04
CA LYS A 109 -14.73 3.94 2.78
C LYS A 109 -13.66 3.00 2.20
N ARG A 110 -13.08 3.35 1.06
CA ARG A 110 -12.06 2.54 0.35
C ARG A 110 -10.89 3.42 0.02
N VAL A 111 -9.72 3.09 0.57
CA VAL A 111 -8.48 3.85 0.37
C VAL A 111 -7.39 2.90 -0.09
N ALA A 112 -6.78 3.19 -1.24
CA ALA A 112 -5.64 2.44 -1.77
C ALA A 112 -4.34 3.18 -1.48
N VAL A 113 -3.45 2.56 -0.70
CA VAL A 113 -2.15 3.13 -0.31
C VAL A 113 -1.20 3.08 -1.51
N PRO A 114 -0.55 4.20 -1.88
CA PRO A 114 0.40 4.22 -2.98
C PRO A 114 1.67 3.41 -2.67
N GLY A 115 2.37 2.99 -3.72
CA GLY A 115 3.70 2.40 -3.60
C GLY A 115 4.77 3.45 -3.30
N CYS A 116 5.92 3.01 -2.75
CA CYS A 116 7.00 3.90 -2.34
C CYS A 116 7.54 4.76 -3.49
N TYR A 117 7.81 4.17 -4.66
CA TYR A 117 8.29 4.91 -5.83
C TYR A 117 7.25 5.92 -6.32
N ALA A 118 5.99 5.51 -6.43
CA ALA A 118 4.90 6.39 -6.84
C ALA A 118 4.70 7.55 -5.86
N SER A 119 4.87 7.31 -4.56
CA SER A 119 4.79 8.37 -3.55
C SER A 119 5.89 9.41 -3.75
N GLY A 120 7.16 8.99 -3.89
CA GLY A 120 8.27 9.90 -4.13
C GLY A 120 8.11 10.69 -5.43
N PHE A 121 7.77 10.01 -6.53
CA PHE A 121 7.53 10.64 -7.81
C PHE A 121 6.41 11.67 -7.76
N ASN A 122 5.24 11.29 -7.24
CA ASN A 122 4.07 12.16 -7.18
C ASN A 122 4.28 13.35 -6.25
N ALA A 123 5.02 13.17 -5.14
CA ALA A 123 5.35 14.27 -4.24
C ALA A 123 6.15 15.40 -4.94
N LEU A 124 6.97 15.04 -5.93
CA LEU A 124 7.78 15.99 -6.68
C LEU A 124 7.04 16.53 -7.91
N VAL A 125 6.46 15.65 -8.72
CA VAL A 125 5.95 16.00 -10.06
C VAL A 125 4.54 16.56 -10.01
N TYR A 126 3.68 16.02 -9.16
CA TYR A 126 2.27 16.45 -9.08
C TYR A 126 2.12 17.96 -8.82
N PRO A 127 2.79 18.58 -7.81
CA PRO A 127 2.69 20.01 -7.59
C PRO A 127 3.26 20.83 -8.75
N MET A 128 4.29 20.36 -9.45
CA MET A 128 4.85 21.05 -10.61
C MET A 128 3.82 21.15 -11.75
N VAL A 129 3.09 20.08 -12.01
CA VAL A 129 2.01 20.06 -13.00
C VAL A 129 0.82 20.93 -12.53
N GLN A 130 0.41 20.80 -11.27
CA GLN A 130 -0.71 21.56 -10.73
C GLN A 130 -0.50 23.07 -10.74
N HIS A 131 0.75 23.52 -10.59
CA HIS A 131 1.13 24.94 -10.65
C HIS A 131 1.55 25.40 -12.05
N GLY A 132 1.41 24.55 -13.08
CA GLY A 132 1.76 24.89 -14.46
C GLY A 132 3.26 25.13 -14.69
N ILE A 133 4.12 24.62 -13.81
CA ILE A 133 5.59 24.73 -13.97
C ILE A 133 6.05 23.83 -15.12
N ILE A 134 5.44 22.65 -15.26
CA ILE A 134 5.61 21.74 -16.39
C ILE A 134 4.24 21.34 -16.93
N GLY A 135 4.16 21.06 -18.25
CA GLY A 135 2.95 20.52 -18.87
C GLY A 135 2.68 19.08 -18.42
N ALA A 136 1.43 18.65 -18.53
CA ALA A 136 1.03 17.27 -18.20
C ALA A 136 1.65 16.23 -19.15
N ASP A 137 2.10 16.66 -20.33
CA ASP A 137 2.76 15.87 -21.37
C ASP A 137 4.29 16.02 -21.35
N TYR A 138 4.84 16.75 -20.38
CA TYR A 138 6.27 16.95 -20.26
C TYR A 138 7.00 15.63 -19.95
N PRO A 139 8.01 15.23 -20.75
CA PRO A 139 8.73 13.98 -20.51
C PRO A 139 9.57 14.08 -19.24
N VAL A 140 9.33 13.17 -18.30
CA VAL A 140 10.03 13.10 -17.02
C VAL A 140 10.76 11.77 -16.88
N GLN A 141 12.01 11.81 -16.45
CA GLN A 141 12.75 10.63 -16.02
C GLN A 141 12.85 10.60 -14.50
N CYS A 142 12.64 9.42 -13.92
CA CYS A 142 12.79 9.20 -12.50
C CYS A 142 13.86 8.13 -12.24
N PHE A 143 14.86 8.49 -11.46
CA PHE A 143 15.84 7.57 -10.92
C PHE A 143 15.57 7.41 -9.42
N ALA A 144 15.45 6.16 -8.95
CA ALA A 144 15.16 5.87 -7.56
C ALA A 144 15.94 4.66 -7.06
N VAL A 145 16.24 4.64 -5.76
CA VAL A 145 16.94 3.56 -5.10
C VAL A 145 16.04 2.89 -4.06
N SER A 146 16.02 1.57 -4.03
CA SER A 146 15.28 0.79 -3.04
C SER A 146 16.22 -0.02 -2.17
N GLY A 147 15.99 0.02 -0.86
CA GLY A 147 16.62 -0.93 0.05
C GLY A 147 15.95 -2.32 -0.05
N TYR A 148 16.68 -3.37 0.31
CA TYR A 148 16.19 -4.76 0.27
C TYR A 148 14.93 -4.98 1.12
N SER A 149 14.73 -4.20 2.17
CA SER A 149 13.52 -4.25 2.99
C SER A 149 12.24 -3.91 2.21
N GLY A 150 12.35 -3.16 1.10
CA GLY A 150 11.25 -2.89 0.19
C GLY A 150 10.75 -4.13 -0.56
N GLY A 151 11.56 -5.18 -0.67
CA GLY A 151 11.19 -6.46 -1.27
C GLY A 151 10.41 -7.40 -0.34
N GLY A 152 10.12 -6.96 0.89
CA GLY A 152 9.36 -7.73 1.87
C GLY A 152 10.16 -8.85 2.55
N ASN A 153 9.48 -9.64 3.37
CA ASN A 153 10.12 -10.66 4.23
C ASN A 153 11.01 -11.65 3.47
N LYS A 154 10.65 -12.00 2.23
CA LYS A 154 11.43 -12.94 1.41
C LYS A 154 12.81 -12.37 1.11
N MET A 155 12.89 -11.14 0.61
CA MET A 155 14.15 -10.49 0.27
C MET A 155 14.97 -10.15 1.52
N ILE A 156 14.30 -9.77 2.61
CA ILE A 156 14.97 -9.55 3.90
C ILE A 156 15.67 -10.84 4.37
N ALA A 157 14.94 -11.96 4.36
CA ALA A 157 15.51 -13.26 4.78
C ALA A 157 16.65 -13.71 3.86
N GLU A 158 16.53 -13.50 2.55
CA GLU A 158 17.58 -13.80 1.56
C GLU A 158 18.86 -13.01 1.87
N ILE A 159 18.76 -11.69 1.99
CA ILE A 159 19.92 -10.80 2.18
C ILE A 159 20.57 -10.96 3.57
N GLN A 160 19.76 -11.28 4.57
CA GLN A 160 20.25 -11.49 5.94
C GLN A 160 20.76 -12.92 6.21
N SER A 161 20.58 -13.82 5.24
CA SER A 161 21.12 -15.18 5.36
C SER A 161 22.64 -15.17 5.40
N PRO A 162 23.28 -16.00 6.26
CA PRO A 162 24.72 -16.23 6.21
C PRO A 162 25.21 -16.73 4.83
N ASP A 163 24.36 -17.45 4.11
CA ASP A 163 24.63 -18.02 2.79
C ASP A 163 24.27 -17.07 1.64
N CYS A 164 24.00 -15.79 1.92
CA CYS A 164 23.64 -14.82 0.88
C CYS A 164 24.81 -14.62 -0.09
N PRO A 165 24.63 -14.87 -1.41
CA PRO A 165 25.68 -14.63 -2.40
C PRO A 165 26.11 -13.15 -2.40
N GLU A 166 27.40 -12.88 -2.58
CA GLU A 166 27.93 -11.50 -2.60
C GLU A 166 27.30 -10.65 -3.72
N GLU A 167 27.02 -11.25 -4.89
CA GLU A 167 26.29 -10.58 -5.98
C GLU A 167 24.89 -10.12 -5.57
N SER A 168 24.24 -10.79 -4.62
CA SER A 168 22.94 -10.39 -4.09
C SER A 168 23.00 -9.16 -3.18
N LYS A 169 24.17 -8.85 -2.65
CA LYS A 169 24.43 -7.66 -1.82
C LYS A 169 24.79 -6.43 -2.64
N SER A 170 25.11 -6.61 -3.92
CA SER A 170 25.48 -5.52 -4.83
C SER A 170 24.26 -4.79 -5.36
N PRO A 171 24.37 -3.48 -5.67
CA PRO A 171 23.31 -2.74 -6.37
C PRO A 171 22.97 -3.39 -7.70
N ARG A 172 21.69 -3.54 -8.01
CA ARG A 172 21.21 -4.12 -9.27
C ARG A 172 20.00 -3.36 -9.80
N PHE A 173 19.82 -3.44 -11.10
CA PHE A 173 18.62 -2.85 -11.71
C PHE A 173 17.37 -3.61 -11.32
N TYR A 174 16.28 -2.87 -11.16
CA TYR A 174 14.97 -3.38 -10.81
C TYR A 174 13.93 -2.92 -11.84
N GLY A 175 13.01 -3.79 -12.21
CA GLY A 175 11.91 -3.42 -13.10
C GLY A 175 12.26 -3.29 -14.58
N LEU A 176 13.29 -3.99 -15.07
CA LEU A 176 13.80 -3.91 -16.46
C LEU A 176 12.74 -4.21 -17.54
N ALA A 177 11.67 -4.92 -17.20
CA ALA A 177 10.64 -5.31 -18.16
C ALA A 177 9.56 -4.23 -18.42
N ASN A 178 9.70 -3.00 -17.90
CA ASN A 178 8.72 -1.91 -18.00
C ASN A 178 7.29 -2.28 -17.56
N ASN A 179 7.14 -3.32 -16.75
CA ASN A 179 5.87 -3.81 -16.22
C ASN A 179 5.78 -3.62 -14.69
N HIS A 180 6.39 -2.57 -14.18
CA HIS A 180 6.41 -2.28 -12.76
C HIS A 180 4.99 -2.13 -12.21
N LYS A 181 4.63 -2.96 -11.20
CA LYS A 181 3.28 -3.04 -10.65
C LYS A 181 2.69 -1.75 -10.07
N PRO A 182 3.47 -0.80 -9.50
CA PRO A 182 2.90 0.48 -9.11
C PRO A 182 2.52 1.34 -10.31
N VAL A 183 1.48 0.95 -11.03
CA VAL A 183 0.91 1.65 -12.21
C VAL A 183 0.29 3.01 -11.85
N SER A 184 0.31 3.38 -10.57
CA SER A 184 -0.37 4.58 -10.06
C SER A 184 0.12 5.89 -10.67
N TYR A 185 1.35 5.99 -11.16
CA TYR A 185 1.81 7.22 -11.81
C TYR A 185 1.34 7.37 -13.26
N THR A 186 0.98 6.30 -13.94
CA THR A 186 0.44 6.38 -15.29
C THR A 186 -1.01 6.87 -15.31
N HIS A 187 -1.71 6.86 -14.17
CA HIS A 187 -3.10 7.24 -14.03
C HIS A 187 -3.29 8.62 -13.36
N LEU A 188 -2.26 9.17 -12.77
CA LEU A 188 -2.32 10.47 -12.08
C LEU A 188 -1.93 11.64 -12.97
N THR A 189 -1.98 11.50 -14.30
CA THR A 189 -1.90 12.62 -15.25
C THR A 189 -0.68 12.73 -16.17
N LEU A 190 0.26 11.80 -16.14
CA LEU A 190 1.38 11.88 -17.08
C LEU A 190 1.51 10.57 -17.87
N PRO A 191 1.60 10.61 -19.21
CA PRO A 191 2.14 9.50 -19.98
C PRO A 191 3.64 9.43 -19.67
N THR A 192 4.00 8.76 -18.58
CA THR A 192 5.37 8.64 -18.13
C THR A 192 5.91 7.26 -18.45
N THR A 193 6.95 7.21 -19.27
CA THR A 193 7.82 6.04 -19.32
C THR A 193 8.74 6.12 -18.11
N VAL A 194 8.47 5.36 -17.07
CA VAL A 194 9.36 5.24 -15.92
C VAL A 194 10.41 4.20 -16.24
N ILE A 195 11.64 4.63 -16.41
CA ILE A 195 12.82 3.77 -16.42
C ILE A 195 13.33 3.73 -14.98
N VAL A 196 13.13 2.61 -14.32
CA VAL A 196 13.60 2.37 -12.93
C VAL A 196 14.93 1.64 -12.98
#